data_daef8c56352b098f9158753f84304e25
#
_entry.id   daef8c56352b098f9158753f84304e25
#
_cell.length_a   1.000
_cell.length_b   1.000
_cell.length_c   1.000
_cell.angle_alpha   90.00
_cell.angle_beta   90.00
_cell.angle_gamma   90.00
#
_symmetry.space_group_name_H-M   'P 1'
#
loop_
_entity.id
_entity.type
_entity.pdbx_description
1 polymer ?
#
loop_
_entity_poly.entity_id
_entity_poly.type
_entity_poly.pdbx_seq_one_letter_code
_entity_poly.pdbx_strand_id
1 'polypeptide(L)'
;MTEITENKATSLELPKVDWLDRELNPDRFFKDLSYALSEYGFMVLTNAPGLSDEFQQRAFSEVRGFFDSPMDLKKTAHISNTPYFRGYSLPTPADRGHGQVIEAFQYGFEQEPLCEYDDKTQPIHRRLFRGPNTWPDAESLPGFKLLIDDLNACYHRLTHDLGEAIVESLGEDVAAFRNYFDFDNPDLAASLNHNYGLDAFAEKDRENVRQEYKKFDSNNVGAHIDGPPFMALLINDRPGLQVVAGEGQWIDAPVTCRTAPGNY
;
A
#
# COMPACT_ATOMS: atom_id res chain seq x y z
N MET A 1 -16.00 19.21 -45.96
CA MET A 1 -15.86 19.55 -44.54
C MET A 1 -16.41 18.37 -43.76
N THR A 2 -15.53 17.50 -43.33
CA THR A 2 -15.87 16.29 -42.59
C THR A 2 -15.71 16.63 -41.10
N GLU A 3 -16.82 16.69 -40.39
CA GLU A 3 -16.81 16.87 -38.94
C GLU A 3 -16.04 15.73 -38.28
N ILE A 4 -14.92 16.05 -37.63
CA ILE A 4 -14.25 15.15 -36.74
C ILE A 4 -15.06 15.15 -35.45
N THR A 5 -15.91 14.15 -35.28
CA THR A 5 -16.55 13.85 -34.00
C THR A 5 -15.44 13.48 -33.03
N GLU A 6 -15.11 14.38 -32.08
CA GLU A 6 -14.34 14.05 -30.91
C GLU A 6 -15.04 12.92 -30.16
N ASN A 7 -14.48 11.73 -30.30
CA ASN A 7 -14.82 10.58 -29.47
C ASN A 7 -14.31 10.90 -28.05
N LYS A 8 -15.18 11.41 -27.18
CA LYS A 8 -14.89 11.46 -25.76
C LYS A 8 -14.70 10.01 -25.31
N ALA A 9 -13.43 9.59 -25.24
CA ALA A 9 -13.07 8.39 -24.53
C ALA A 9 -13.64 8.55 -23.11
N THR A 10 -14.66 7.77 -22.76
CA THR A 10 -15.10 7.60 -21.38
C THR A 10 -13.89 7.06 -20.63
N SER A 11 -13.31 7.86 -19.75
CA SER A 11 -12.24 7.38 -18.89
C SER A 11 -12.76 6.18 -18.12
N LEU A 12 -12.14 5.03 -18.31
CA LEU A 12 -12.44 3.84 -17.53
C LEU A 12 -12.14 4.17 -16.07
N GLU A 13 -13.10 3.97 -15.19
CA GLU A 13 -12.92 4.14 -13.75
C GLU A 13 -12.90 2.76 -13.09
N LEU A 14 -12.17 2.64 -12.00
CA LEU A 14 -12.22 1.43 -11.17
C LEU A 14 -13.61 1.25 -10.56
N PRO A 15 -14.11 0.01 -10.50
CA PRO A 15 -15.38 -0.27 -9.85
C PRO A 15 -15.32 0.12 -8.38
N LYS A 16 -16.46 0.61 -7.87
CA LYS A 16 -16.61 0.99 -6.46
C LYS A 16 -17.48 -0.03 -5.75
N VAL A 17 -17.00 -0.48 -4.59
CA VAL A 17 -17.75 -1.34 -3.68
C VAL A 17 -17.96 -0.55 -2.40
N ASP A 18 -19.20 -0.35 -2.02
CA ASP A 18 -19.53 0.36 -0.78
C ASP A 18 -19.69 -0.63 0.37
N TRP A 19 -18.83 -0.50 1.39
CA TRP A 19 -18.86 -1.40 2.53
C TRP A 19 -20.18 -1.37 3.31
N LEU A 20 -20.84 -0.21 3.36
CA LEU A 20 -22.13 -0.10 4.04
C LEU A 20 -23.22 -0.95 3.38
N ASP A 21 -23.12 -1.19 2.09
CA ASP A 21 -24.07 -2.04 1.38
C ASP A 21 -24.00 -3.51 1.84
N ARG A 22 -22.93 -3.94 2.51
CA ARG A 22 -22.86 -5.29 3.07
C ARG A 22 -24.01 -5.57 4.04
N GLU A 23 -24.42 -4.55 4.82
CA GLU A 23 -25.55 -4.64 5.75
C GLU A 23 -26.84 -4.07 5.15
N LEU A 24 -26.77 -2.95 4.44
CA LEU A 24 -27.92 -2.22 3.97
C LEU A 24 -28.53 -2.80 2.67
N ASN A 25 -27.69 -3.36 1.80
CA ASN A 25 -28.09 -3.93 0.52
C ASN A 25 -27.13 -5.07 0.09
N PRO A 26 -27.18 -6.23 0.77
CA PRO A 26 -26.23 -7.32 0.54
C PRO A 26 -26.16 -7.80 -0.92
N ASP A 27 -27.30 -7.90 -1.61
CA ASP A 27 -27.36 -8.34 -3.00
C ASP A 27 -26.55 -7.41 -3.91
N ARG A 28 -26.60 -6.09 -3.67
CA ARG A 28 -25.80 -5.11 -4.40
C ARG A 28 -24.34 -5.24 -4.05
N PHE A 29 -24.00 -5.32 -2.75
CA PHE A 29 -22.65 -5.47 -2.29
C PHE A 29 -21.94 -6.65 -2.94
N PHE A 30 -22.52 -7.85 -2.86
CA PHE A 30 -21.93 -9.05 -3.43
C PHE A 30 -21.88 -9.04 -4.97
N LYS A 31 -22.85 -8.44 -5.62
CA LYS A 31 -22.83 -8.24 -7.07
C LYS A 31 -21.68 -7.33 -7.50
N ASP A 32 -21.52 -6.18 -6.83
CA ASP A 32 -20.48 -5.20 -7.15
C ASP A 32 -19.10 -5.75 -6.81
N LEU A 33 -18.95 -6.49 -5.68
CA LEU A 33 -17.73 -7.18 -5.30
C LEU A 33 -17.33 -8.24 -6.33
N SER A 34 -18.25 -9.13 -6.69
CA SER A 34 -17.97 -10.17 -7.68
C SER A 34 -17.59 -9.58 -9.04
N TYR A 35 -18.27 -8.53 -9.48
CA TYR A 35 -17.97 -7.83 -10.72
C TYR A 35 -16.56 -7.21 -10.69
N ALA A 36 -16.22 -6.52 -9.60
CA ALA A 36 -14.92 -5.89 -9.46
C ALA A 36 -13.77 -6.90 -9.49
N LEU A 37 -13.94 -8.03 -8.83
CA LEU A 37 -12.90 -9.06 -8.76
C LEU A 37 -12.77 -9.84 -10.07
N SER A 38 -13.88 -10.20 -10.74
CA SER A 38 -13.83 -11.02 -11.95
C SER A 38 -13.39 -10.23 -13.18
N GLU A 39 -13.81 -8.97 -13.30
CA GLU A 39 -13.56 -8.17 -14.51
C GLU A 39 -12.31 -7.29 -14.40
N TYR A 40 -11.96 -6.86 -13.21
CA TYR A 40 -10.86 -5.90 -12.99
C TYR A 40 -9.71 -6.47 -12.14
N GLY A 41 -10.00 -7.29 -11.14
CA GLY A 41 -9.05 -7.66 -10.10
C GLY A 41 -8.72 -6.52 -9.13
N PHE A 42 -9.31 -5.34 -9.31
CA PHE A 42 -9.10 -4.13 -8.53
C PHE A 42 -10.43 -3.44 -8.24
N MET A 43 -10.51 -2.76 -7.10
CA MET A 43 -11.68 -1.96 -6.75
C MET A 43 -11.31 -0.79 -5.84
N VAL A 44 -12.20 0.18 -5.78
CA VAL A 44 -12.20 1.23 -4.76
C VAL A 44 -13.21 0.84 -3.70
N LEU A 45 -12.73 0.50 -2.50
CA LEU A 45 -13.59 0.23 -1.35
C LEU A 45 -13.94 1.55 -0.66
N THR A 46 -15.23 1.90 -0.63
CA THR A 46 -15.72 3.10 0.05
C THR A 46 -16.34 2.74 1.40
N ASN A 47 -16.38 3.69 2.32
CA ASN A 47 -16.87 3.50 3.68
C ASN A 47 -16.23 2.32 4.42
N ALA A 48 -14.94 2.05 4.13
CA ALA A 48 -14.18 0.97 4.76
C ALA A 48 -14.08 1.19 6.28
N PRO A 49 -14.40 0.18 7.10
CA PRO A 49 -14.38 0.32 8.55
C PRO A 49 -12.97 0.64 9.07
N GLY A 50 -12.90 1.60 9.99
CA GLY A 50 -11.63 2.06 10.57
C GLY A 50 -10.83 3.04 9.71
N LEU A 51 -11.18 3.25 8.43
CA LEU A 51 -10.49 4.16 7.51
C LEU A 51 -11.31 5.44 7.26
N SER A 52 -11.80 6.08 8.33
CA SER A 52 -12.48 7.37 8.19
C SER A 52 -11.56 8.45 7.59
N ASP A 53 -12.15 9.49 6.98
CA ASP A 53 -11.37 10.59 6.41
C ASP A 53 -10.45 11.26 7.46
N GLU A 54 -10.92 11.43 8.69
CA GLU A 54 -10.14 12.00 9.79
C GLU A 54 -8.96 11.10 10.15
N PHE A 55 -9.17 9.77 10.21
CA PHE A 55 -8.10 8.82 10.46
C PHE A 55 -7.05 8.86 9.36
N GLN A 56 -7.46 8.81 8.10
CA GLN A 56 -6.56 8.88 6.96
C GLN A 56 -5.77 10.21 6.93
N GLN A 57 -6.42 11.36 7.19
CA GLN A 57 -5.75 12.65 7.25
C GLN A 57 -4.69 12.70 8.35
N ARG A 58 -5.02 12.19 9.56
CA ARG A 58 -4.05 12.06 10.65
C ARG A 58 -2.89 11.15 10.23
N ALA A 59 -3.19 9.99 9.66
CA ALA A 59 -2.18 9.03 9.23
C ALA A 59 -1.19 9.65 8.24
N PHE A 60 -1.67 10.30 7.19
CA PHE A 60 -0.80 10.95 6.22
C PHE A 60 -0.03 12.13 6.81
N SER A 61 -0.60 12.86 7.77
CA SER A 61 0.12 13.94 8.46
C SER A 61 1.32 13.41 9.27
N GLU A 62 1.12 12.34 10.05
CA GLU A 62 2.19 11.75 10.86
C GLU A 62 3.23 11.02 10.00
N VAL A 63 2.80 10.34 8.93
CA VAL A 63 3.71 9.71 7.95
C VAL A 63 4.60 10.76 7.27
N ARG A 64 4.05 11.91 6.88
CA ARG A 64 4.86 13.02 6.36
C ARG A 64 5.83 13.52 7.42
N GLY A 65 5.40 13.71 8.66
CA GLY A 65 6.29 14.10 9.76
C GLY A 65 7.50 13.19 9.92
N PHE A 66 7.31 11.89 9.71
CA PHE A 66 8.43 10.93 9.70
C PHE A 66 9.34 11.13 8.48
N PHE A 67 8.79 11.17 7.26
CA PHE A 67 9.61 11.29 6.04
C PHE A 67 10.31 12.64 5.91
N ASP A 68 9.70 13.73 6.41
CA ASP A 68 10.28 15.08 6.44
C ASP A 68 11.32 15.26 7.56
N SER A 69 11.42 14.31 8.49
CA SER A 69 12.36 14.37 9.60
C SER A 69 13.82 14.28 9.13
N PRO A 70 14.78 14.79 9.92
CA PRO A 70 16.19 14.71 9.58
C PRO A 70 16.63 13.24 9.32
N MET A 71 17.54 13.08 8.35
CA MET A 71 18.05 11.77 7.95
C MET A 71 18.62 10.97 9.12
N ASP A 72 19.28 11.63 10.09
CA ASP A 72 19.86 10.96 11.24
C ASP A 72 18.78 10.36 12.13
N LEU A 73 17.61 11.00 12.25
CA LEU A 73 16.47 10.43 12.96
C LEU A 73 15.90 9.21 12.20
N LYS A 74 15.69 9.31 10.89
CA LYS A 74 15.22 8.17 10.06
C LYS A 74 16.17 6.98 10.14
N LYS A 75 17.46 7.22 10.18
CA LYS A 75 18.49 6.15 10.30
C LYS A 75 18.48 5.41 11.63
N THR A 76 17.92 6.00 12.70
CA THR A 76 17.76 5.25 13.97
C THR A 76 16.87 4.03 13.80
N ALA A 77 15.90 4.10 12.89
CA ALA A 77 15.00 3.02 12.52
C ALA A 77 15.38 2.33 11.20
N HIS A 78 16.65 2.42 10.76
CA HIS A 78 17.05 1.86 9.46
C HIS A 78 16.93 0.33 9.45
N ILE A 79 16.49 -0.21 8.32
CA ILE A 79 16.25 -1.65 8.12
C ILE A 79 17.50 -2.51 8.38
N SER A 80 18.71 -1.98 8.23
CA SER A 80 19.95 -2.68 8.54
C SER A 80 20.23 -2.85 10.05
N ASN A 81 19.45 -2.18 10.91
CA ASN A 81 19.62 -2.28 12.37
C ASN A 81 18.96 -3.56 12.94
N THR A 82 18.27 -4.33 12.12
CA THR A 82 17.59 -5.57 12.49
C THR A 82 17.82 -6.63 11.41
N PRO A 83 17.81 -7.92 11.75
CA PRO A 83 17.83 -8.99 10.75
C PRO A 83 16.48 -9.15 10.04
N TYR A 84 15.42 -8.57 10.57
CA TYR A 84 14.08 -8.69 10.03
C TYR A 84 13.82 -7.63 8.95
N PHE A 85 12.88 -7.90 8.06
CA PHE A 85 12.49 -6.94 7.03
C PHE A 85 11.55 -5.87 7.62
N ARG A 86 12.11 -5.04 8.51
CA ARG A 86 11.41 -3.99 9.27
C ARG A 86 12.25 -2.73 9.37
N GLY A 87 11.61 -1.58 9.24
CA GLY A 87 12.25 -0.27 9.42
C GLY A 87 12.39 0.55 8.14
N TYR A 88 13.09 1.65 8.28
CA TYR A 88 13.31 2.63 7.23
C TYR A 88 14.32 2.13 6.18
N SER A 89 13.99 2.33 4.92
CA SER A 89 14.90 2.08 3.81
C SER A 89 14.90 3.24 2.83
N LEU A 90 16.10 3.51 2.29
CA LEU A 90 16.30 4.45 1.19
C LEU A 90 16.85 3.64 0.01
N PRO A 91 16.42 3.92 -1.23
CA PRO A 91 16.98 3.27 -2.40
C PRO A 91 18.49 3.40 -2.43
N THR A 92 19.18 2.30 -2.66
CA THR A 92 20.62 2.31 -2.86
C THR A 92 20.97 3.05 -4.18
N PRO A 93 22.22 3.46 -4.39
CA PRO A 93 22.64 3.99 -5.70
C PRO A 93 22.34 3.05 -6.86
N ALA A 94 22.37 1.73 -6.64
CA ALA A 94 22.01 0.74 -7.65
C ALA A 94 20.50 0.79 -7.96
N ASP A 95 19.65 0.87 -6.93
CA ASP A 95 18.20 0.98 -7.09
C ASP A 95 17.84 2.31 -7.79
N ARG A 96 18.54 3.41 -7.46
CA ARG A 96 18.39 4.69 -8.16
C ARG A 96 18.75 4.61 -9.63
N GLY A 97 19.73 3.78 -10.00
CA GLY A 97 20.07 3.46 -11.38
C GLY A 97 18.94 2.76 -12.14
N HIS A 98 17.96 2.20 -11.41
CA HIS A 98 16.72 1.65 -11.96
C HIS A 98 15.54 2.64 -11.90
N GLY A 99 15.79 3.92 -11.64
CA GLY A 99 14.76 4.97 -11.60
C GLY A 99 13.88 4.97 -10.35
N GLN A 100 14.15 4.11 -9.37
CA GLN A 100 13.40 4.09 -8.13
C GLN A 100 13.83 5.24 -7.21
N VAL A 101 12.90 6.12 -6.89
CA VAL A 101 13.10 7.24 -5.97
C VAL A 101 12.01 7.19 -4.91
N ILE A 102 12.04 6.10 -4.15
CA ILE A 102 11.11 5.84 -3.06
C ILE A 102 11.92 5.66 -1.79
N GLU A 103 11.56 6.35 -0.74
CA GLU A 103 11.92 5.92 0.61
C GLU A 103 10.72 5.20 1.23
N ALA A 104 10.97 4.22 2.07
CA ALA A 104 9.94 3.39 2.64
C ALA A 104 10.20 3.10 4.12
N PHE A 105 9.12 2.85 4.86
CA PHE A 105 9.18 2.29 6.19
C PHE A 105 8.39 0.98 6.21
N GLN A 106 9.11 -0.13 6.37
CA GLN A 106 8.54 -1.48 6.41
C GLN A 106 8.13 -1.82 7.84
N TYR A 107 6.92 -2.32 8.02
CA TYR A 107 6.40 -2.67 9.34
C TYR A 107 5.47 -3.89 9.30
N GLY A 108 5.14 -4.41 10.46
CA GLY A 108 4.19 -5.49 10.66
C GLY A 108 3.74 -5.52 12.11
N PHE A 109 3.13 -6.60 12.54
CA PHE A 109 2.84 -6.79 13.95
C PHE A 109 4.12 -7.00 14.76
N GLU A 110 4.13 -6.52 16.00
CA GLU A 110 5.16 -6.87 16.99
C GLU A 110 4.94 -8.33 17.41
N GLN A 111 5.80 -9.19 16.94
CA GLN A 111 5.67 -10.63 17.15
C GLN A 111 7.03 -11.26 17.43
N GLU A 112 7.02 -12.37 18.17
CA GLU A 112 8.19 -13.19 18.30
C GLU A 112 8.55 -13.86 16.96
N PRO A 113 9.83 -13.95 16.62
CA PRO A 113 10.28 -14.67 15.45
C PRO A 113 9.85 -16.14 15.48
N LEU A 114 9.53 -16.70 14.32
CA LEU A 114 9.16 -18.12 14.20
C LEU A 114 10.37 -19.05 14.36
N CYS A 115 11.57 -18.54 14.15
CA CYS A 115 12.85 -19.26 14.27
C CYS A 115 13.99 -18.24 14.33
N GLU A 116 15.19 -18.70 14.64
CA GLU A 116 16.38 -17.87 14.55
C GLU A 116 16.59 -17.36 13.13
N TYR A 117 16.96 -16.09 12.97
CA TYR A 117 17.10 -15.45 11.66
C TYR A 117 18.20 -16.08 10.79
N ASP A 118 19.22 -16.69 11.40
CA ASP A 118 20.35 -17.35 10.74
C ASP A 118 20.18 -18.86 10.54
N ASP A 119 19.06 -19.45 11.01
CA ASP A 119 18.73 -20.86 10.77
C ASP A 119 18.42 -21.11 9.30
N LYS A 120 19.46 -21.46 8.53
CA LYS A 120 19.35 -21.73 7.09
C LYS A 120 18.55 -22.99 6.74
N THR A 121 18.14 -23.78 7.71
CA THR A 121 17.24 -24.91 7.50
C THR A 121 15.80 -24.44 7.30
N GLN A 122 15.47 -23.24 7.76
CA GLN A 122 14.15 -22.64 7.62
C GLN A 122 14.04 -21.78 6.35
N PRO A 123 12.86 -21.73 5.71
CA PRO A 123 12.62 -20.83 4.58
C PRO A 123 12.86 -19.36 4.94
N ILE A 124 13.31 -18.56 3.97
CA ILE A 124 13.69 -17.16 4.19
C ILE A 124 12.52 -16.31 4.75
N HIS A 125 11.29 -16.56 4.30
CA HIS A 125 10.12 -15.83 4.79
C HIS A 125 9.87 -16.05 6.28
N ARG A 126 10.11 -17.25 6.81
CA ARG A 126 9.96 -17.55 8.24
C ARG A 126 11.02 -16.87 9.10
N ARG A 127 12.20 -16.62 8.52
CA ARG A 127 13.33 -16.03 9.22
C ARG A 127 13.32 -14.51 9.24
N LEU A 128 12.78 -13.86 8.19
CA LEU A 128 12.96 -12.43 7.96
C LEU A 128 11.69 -11.60 8.04
N PHE A 129 10.52 -12.19 7.73
CA PHE A 129 9.29 -11.39 7.64
C PHE A 129 8.50 -11.30 8.95
N ARG A 130 8.94 -11.99 9.99
CA ARG A 130 8.30 -11.97 11.29
C ARG A 130 9.30 -11.68 12.38
N GLY A 131 9.01 -10.69 13.20
CA GLY A 131 9.87 -10.22 14.26
C GLY A 131 9.48 -8.82 14.70
N PRO A 132 10.21 -8.22 15.65
CA PRO A 132 9.96 -6.88 16.13
C PRO A 132 10.18 -5.83 15.04
N ASN A 133 9.40 -4.76 15.09
CA ASN A 133 9.66 -3.57 14.29
C ASN A 133 10.88 -2.80 14.81
N THR A 134 11.48 -1.98 13.94
CA THR A 134 12.54 -1.03 14.33
C THR A 134 11.94 0.36 14.34
N TRP A 135 12.01 1.05 15.46
CA TRP A 135 11.33 2.31 15.67
C TRP A 135 12.27 3.51 15.62
N PRO A 136 11.83 4.68 15.08
CA PRO A 136 12.53 5.93 15.30
C PRO A 136 12.44 6.35 16.77
N ASP A 137 13.28 7.30 17.16
CA ASP A 137 13.29 7.83 18.52
C ASP A 137 11.91 8.37 18.95
N ALA A 138 11.36 7.81 20.03
CA ALA A 138 10.01 8.09 20.49
C ALA A 138 9.84 9.52 21.04
N GLU A 139 10.90 10.18 21.53
CA GLU A 139 10.81 11.56 22.00
C GLU A 139 10.66 12.52 20.82
N SER A 140 11.28 12.19 19.68
CA SER A 140 11.22 12.98 18.46
C SER A 140 9.93 12.78 17.66
N LEU A 141 9.36 11.57 17.72
CA LEU A 141 8.14 11.20 16.97
C LEU A 141 7.16 10.41 17.86
N PRO A 142 6.59 11.04 18.89
CA PRO A 142 5.83 10.32 19.93
C PRO A 142 4.54 9.66 19.41
N GLY A 143 3.95 10.13 18.31
CA GLY A 143 2.73 9.57 17.72
C GLY A 143 2.97 8.43 16.73
N PHE A 144 4.18 8.30 16.18
CA PHE A 144 4.46 7.44 15.04
C PHE A 144 4.19 5.96 15.32
N LYS A 145 4.69 5.43 16.45
CA LYS A 145 4.43 4.03 16.81
C LYS A 145 2.93 3.76 16.99
N LEU A 146 2.23 4.65 17.68
CA LEU A 146 0.78 4.51 17.92
C LEU A 146 0.00 4.50 16.59
N LEU A 147 0.39 5.36 15.64
CA LEU A 147 -0.19 5.35 14.30
C LEU A 147 -0.01 3.99 13.61
N ILE A 148 1.20 3.42 13.68
CA ILE A 148 1.49 2.12 13.05
C ILE A 148 0.66 1.00 13.70
N ASP A 149 0.53 1.01 15.02
CA ASP A 149 -0.30 0.05 15.75
C ASP A 149 -1.79 0.19 15.34
N ASP A 150 -2.30 1.42 15.20
CA ASP A 150 -3.67 1.71 14.73
C ASP A 150 -3.88 1.23 13.28
N LEU A 151 -2.91 1.49 12.38
CA LEU A 151 -2.95 1.03 10.99
C LEU A 151 -2.95 -0.50 10.91
N ASN A 152 -2.07 -1.17 11.66
CA ASN A 152 -2.02 -2.63 11.74
C ASN A 152 -3.37 -3.21 12.17
N ALA A 153 -3.95 -2.68 13.24
CA ALA A 153 -5.24 -3.14 13.75
C ALA A 153 -6.38 -2.93 12.72
N CYS A 154 -6.37 -1.78 12.05
CA CYS A 154 -7.36 -1.45 11.04
C CYS A 154 -7.25 -2.37 9.82
N TYR A 155 -6.06 -2.48 9.22
CA TYR A 155 -5.85 -3.32 8.05
C TYR A 155 -6.06 -4.80 8.33
N HIS A 156 -5.63 -5.28 9.48
CA HIS A 156 -5.86 -6.67 9.88
C HIS A 156 -7.35 -7.01 9.90
N ARG A 157 -8.15 -6.19 10.58
CA ARG A 157 -9.62 -6.38 10.63
C ARG A 157 -10.23 -6.32 9.24
N LEU A 158 -9.88 -5.28 8.47
CA LEU A 158 -10.44 -5.09 7.13
C LEU A 158 -10.08 -6.24 6.19
N THR A 159 -8.84 -6.73 6.25
CA THR A 159 -8.39 -7.89 5.46
C THR A 159 -9.18 -9.14 5.81
N HIS A 160 -9.44 -9.38 7.10
CA HIS A 160 -10.27 -10.49 7.56
C HIS A 160 -11.69 -10.37 7.02
N ASP A 161 -12.35 -9.25 7.28
CA ASP A 161 -13.76 -9.06 6.96
C ASP A 161 -14.00 -9.05 5.44
N LEU A 162 -13.09 -8.47 4.67
CA LEU A 162 -13.15 -8.46 3.22
C LEU A 162 -12.81 -9.83 2.63
N GLY A 163 -11.86 -10.56 3.23
CA GLY A 163 -11.54 -11.94 2.86
C GLY A 163 -12.75 -12.85 3.01
N GLU A 164 -13.48 -12.76 4.11
CA GLU A 164 -14.73 -13.50 4.31
C GLU A 164 -15.78 -13.13 3.26
N ALA A 165 -15.95 -11.82 2.99
CA ALA A 165 -16.90 -11.37 1.98
C ALA A 165 -16.55 -11.88 0.57
N ILE A 166 -15.26 -11.98 0.24
CA ILE A 166 -14.82 -12.55 -1.05
C ILE A 166 -15.18 -14.04 -1.12
N VAL A 167 -14.88 -14.80 -0.07
CA VAL A 167 -15.21 -16.24 -0.03
C VAL A 167 -16.72 -16.47 -0.10
N GLU A 168 -17.49 -15.66 0.61
CA GLU A 168 -18.96 -15.67 0.55
C GLU A 168 -19.48 -15.35 -0.85
N SER A 169 -18.87 -14.37 -1.54
CA SER A 169 -19.24 -13.98 -2.92
C SER A 169 -19.01 -15.10 -3.94
N LEU A 170 -18.07 -16.01 -3.64
CA LEU A 170 -17.77 -17.18 -4.47
C LEU A 170 -18.66 -18.38 -4.11
N GLY A 171 -19.50 -18.28 -3.09
CA GLY A 171 -20.33 -19.37 -2.60
C GLY A 171 -19.54 -20.47 -1.85
N GLU A 172 -18.34 -20.13 -1.38
CA GLU A 172 -17.45 -21.05 -0.68
C GLU A 172 -17.62 -21.01 0.85
N ASP A 173 -17.05 -22.00 1.54
CA ASP A 173 -17.17 -22.13 3.00
C ASP A 173 -16.27 -21.13 3.75
N VAL A 174 -16.88 -20.11 4.33
CA VAL A 174 -16.19 -19.11 5.17
C VAL A 174 -15.50 -19.75 6.39
N ALA A 175 -16.04 -20.84 6.95
CA ALA A 175 -15.41 -21.52 8.07
C ALA A 175 -14.10 -22.22 7.64
N ALA A 176 -14.07 -22.79 6.45
CA ALA A 176 -12.85 -23.35 5.87
C ALA A 176 -11.79 -22.27 5.65
N PHE A 177 -12.19 -21.09 5.18
CA PHE A 177 -11.30 -19.93 5.02
C PHE A 177 -10.70 -19.50 6.36
N ARG A 178 -11.51 -19.34 7.39
CA ARG A 178 -11.05 -18.99 8.76
C ARG A 178 -10.04 -20.01 9.31
N ASN A 179 -10.25 -21.29 9.02
CA ASN A 179 -9.33 -22.36 9.46
C ASN A 179 -8.00 -22.35 8.69
N TYR A 180 -7.98 -21.83 7.46
CA TYR A 180 -6.78 -21.77 6.64
C TYR A 180 -5.87 -20.61 7.02
N PHE A 181 -6.45 -19.46 7.40
CA PHE A 181 -5.73 -18.27 7.83
C PHE A 181 -5.72 -18.17 9.36
N ASP A 182 -4.55 -18.07 9.94
CA ASP A 182 -4.38 -17.84 11.39
C ASP A 182 -4.57 -16.35 11.69
N PHE A 183 -5.81 -15.92 11.91
CA PHE A 183 -6.14 -14.53 12.19
C PHE A 183 -5.68 -14.05 13.56
N ASP A 184 -5.48 -14.96 14.52
CA ASP A 184 -4.97 -14.61 15.86
C ASP A 184 -3.46 -14.35 15.83
N ASN A 185 -2.79 -14.83 14.78
CA ASN A 185 -1.35 -14.77 14.65
C ASN A 185 -0.91 -14.46 13.20
N PRO A 186 -1.38 -13.35 12.63
CA PRO A 186 -1.22 -13.04 11.23
C PRO A 186 0.21 -12.67 10.86
N ASP A 187 0.62 -13.02 9.64
CA ASP A 187 1.80 -12.47 9.00
C ASP A 187 1.38 -11.24 8.16
N LEU A 188 1.44 -10.06 8.76
CA LEU A 188 1.20 -8.79 8.06
C LEU A 188 2.53 -8.19 7.64
N ALA A 189 2.67 -7.91 6.35
CA ALA A 189 3.71 -7.05 5.81
C ALA A 189 3.08 -5.78 5.25
N ALA A 190 3.51 -4.64 5.73
CA ALA A 190 3.01 -3.36 5.30
C ALA A 190 4.16 -2.36 5.09
N SER A 191 3.92 -1.35 4.28
CA SER A 191 4.90 -0.33 3.95
C SER A 191 4.25 1.05 3.88
N LEU A 192 4.89 2.02 4.50
CA LEU A 192 4.69 3.42 4.18
C LEU A 192 5.65 3.78 3.05
N ASN A 193 5.13 4.33 1.96
CA ASN A 193 5.94 4.67 0.81
C ASN A 193 5.87 6.17 0.54
N HIS A 194 7.02 6.80 0.45
CA HIS A 194 7.16 8.19 0.03
C HIS A 194 7.84 8.25 -1.33
N ASN A 195 7.07 8.62 -2.36
CA ASN A 195 7.54 8.78 -3.72
C ASN A 195 7.96 10.23 -3.94
N TYR A 196 9.20 10.46 -4.33
CA TYR A 196 9.69 11.78 -4.63
C TYR A 196 9.17 12.26 -5.99
N GLY A 197 8.59 13.44 -6.03
CA GLY A 197 8.31 14.15 -7.28
C GLY A 197 9.58 14.73 -7.91
N LEU A 198 9.51 15.10 -9.18
CA LEU A 198 10.65 15.74 -9.87
C LEU A 198 11.08 17.07 -9.23
N ASP A 199 10.17 17.74 -8.55
CA ASP A 199 10.39 18.98 -7.81
C ASP A 199 11.28 18.81 -6.57
N ALA A 200 11.36 17.59 -6.02
CA ALA A 200 12.31 17.25 -4.95
C ALA A 200 13.78 17.30 -5.39
N PHE A 201 14.04 17.33 -6.70
CA PHE A 201 15.38 17.37 -7.26
C PHE A 201 15.76 18.82 -7.68
N ALA A 202 17.04 19.15 -7.52
CA ALA A 202 17.55 20.40 -8.06
C ALA A 202 17.29 20.49 -9.59
N GLU A 203 16.93 21.67 -10.07
CA GLU A 203 16.54 21.87 -11.49
C GLU A 203 17.54 21.28 -12.49
N LYS A 204 18.83 21.43 -12.20
CA LYS A 204 19.93 20.87 -13.02
C LYS A 204 19.91 19.34 -13.13
N ASP A 205 19.32 18.65 -12.16
CA ASP A 205 19.32 17.19 -12.06
C ASP A 205 18.00 16.60 -12.58
N ARG A 206 16.93 17.40 -12.68
CA ARG A 206 15.59 16.96 -13.08
C ARG A 206 15.56 16.30 -14.47
N GLU A 207 16.33 16.80 -15.42
CA GLU A 207 16.36 16.19 -16.75
C GLU A 207 17.03 14.81 -16.73
N ASN A 208 18.09 14.66 -15.96
CA ASN A 208 18.73 13.35 -15.78
C ASN A 208 17.75 12.34 -15.13
N VAL A 209 17.01 12.77 -14.10
CA VAL A 209 15.98 11.93 -13.45
C VAL A 209 14.88 11.55 -14.45
N ARG A 210 14.40 12.49 -15.28
CA ARG A 210 13.43 12.17 -16.36
C ARG A 210 13.96 11.18 -17.37
N GLN A 211 15.23 11.28 -17.75
CA GLN A 211 15.85 10.35 -18.68
C GLN A 211 15.99 8.95 -18.06
N GLU A 212 16.32 8.86 -16.79
CA GLU A 212 16.34 7.57 -16.08
C GLU A 212 14.94 6.95 -16.01
N TYR A 213 13.89 7.73 -15.68
CA TYR A 213 12.51 7.23 -15.72
C TYR A 213 12.12 6.69 -17.10
N LYS A 214 12.42 7.43 -18.18
CA LYS A 214 12.12 6.98 -19.54
C LYS A 214 12.87 5.73 -19.94
N LYS A 215 14.11 5.56 -19.47
CA LYS A 215 14.96 4.40 -19.79
C LYS A 215 14.37 3.09 -19.28
N PHE A 216 13.65 3.14 -18.17
CA PHE A 216 13.02 1.96 -17.56
C PHE A 216 11.52 1.85 -17.87
N ASP A 217 11.01 2.71 -18.77
CA ASP A 217 9.57 2.80 -19.07
C ASP A 217 8.70 2.87 -17.79
N SER A 218 9.24 3.53 -16.78
CA SER A 218 8.61 3.59 -15.47
C SER A 218 8.69 4.99 -14.86
N ASN A 219 7.61 5.35 -14.25
CA ASN A 219 7.48 6.57 -13.47
C ASN A 219 7.75 6.29 -11.98
N ASN A 220 8.89 5.69 -11.63
CA ASN A 220 9.28 5.40 -10.26
C ASN A 220 9.14 3.92 -9.80
N VAL A 221 7.96 3.31 -9.90
CA VAL A 221 7.78 1.85 -9.76
C VAL A 221 7.32 1.32 -11.10
N GLY A 222 8.12 0.43 -11.71
CA GLY A 222 7.76 -0.19 -12.99
C GLY A 222 6.50 -1.04 -12.86
N ALA A 223 5.84 -1.27 -14.00
CA ALA A 223 4.71 -2.17 -14.06
C ALA A 223 5.11 -3.57 -13.56
N HIS A 224 4.36 -4.11 -12.64
CA HIS A 224 4.56 -5.44 -12.06
C HIS A 224 3.23 -6.08 -11.69
N ILE A 225 3.25 -7.37 -11.46
CA ILE A 225 2.15 -8.10 -10.84
C ILE A 225 2.54 -8.29 -9.38
N ASP A 226 1.64 -7.96 -8.46
CA ASP A 226 1.87 -8.21 -7.06
C ASP A 226 2.09 -9.69 -6.82
N GLY A 227 3.11 -10.00 -6.01
CA GLY A 227 3.38 -11.36 -5.57
C GLY A 227 2.28 -11.82 -4.59
N PRO A 228 2.29 -13.09 -4.19
CA PRO A 228 1.25 -13.58 -3.32
C PRO A 228 1.24 -12.88 -1.97
N PRO A 229 0.37 -11.90 -1.76
CA PRO A 229 -0.60 -11.97 -0.70
C PRO A 229 -1.97 -12.27 -1.30
N PHE A 230 -2.85 -12.79 -0.46
CA PHE A 230 -4.25 -12.99 -0.85
C PHE A 230 -4.89 -11.66 -1.29
N MET A 231 -4.47 -10.56 -0.70
CA MET A 231 -5.03 -9.22 -0.89
C MET A 231 -4.00 -8.14 -0.57
N ALA A 232 -3.96 -7.09 -1.37
CA ALA A 232 -3.25 -5.86 -1.09
C ALA A 232 -4.26 -4.73 -0.85
N LEU A 233 -4.16 -4.04 0.28
CA LEU A 233 -4.97 -2.88 0.65
C LEU A 233 -4.08 -1.63 0.64
N LEU A 234 -4.54 -0.57 0.00
CA LEU A 234 -3.78 0.67 -0.17
C LEU A 234 -4.65 1.89 0.08
N ILE A 235 -4.10 2.87 0.79
CA ILE A 235 -4.59 4.25 0.82
C ILE A 235 -3.51 5.18 0.26
N ASN A 236 -3.92 6.23 -0.43
CA ASN A 236 -3.02 7.21 -1.02
C ASN A 236 -3.57 8.63 -0.84
N ASP A 237 -2.67 9.61 -0.78
CA ASP A 237 -3.02 11.04 -0.70
C ASP A 237 -2.57 11.83 -1.94
N ARG A 238 -1.94 11.16 -2.91
CA ARG A 238 -1.45 11.74 -4.16
C ARG A 238 -1.84 10.88 -5.36
N PRO A 239 -2.10 11.50 -6.52
CA PRO A 239 -2.30 10.75 -7.76
C PRO A 239 -0.98 10.13 -8.24
N GLY A 240 -1.09 9.19 -9.18
CA GLY A 240 0.06 8.59 -9.86
C GLY A 240 0.10 7.07 -9.81
N LEU A 241 -0.74 6.44 -8.98
CA LEU A 241 -0.92 5.00 -9.05
C LEU A 241 -1.79 4.65 -10.25
N GLN A 242 -1.34 3.71 -11.06
CA GLN A 242 -2.08 3.17 -12.19
C GLN A 242 -2.16 1.65 -12.07
N VAL A 243 -3.27 1.10 -12.48
CA VAL A 243 -3.49 -0.36 -12.57
C VAL A 243 -3.88 -0.74 -13.97
N VAL A 244 -3.56 -1.98 -14.37
CA VAL A 244 -3.99 -2.54 -15.65
C VAL A 244 -5.20 -3.41 -15.41
N ALA A 245 -6.31 -3.11 -16.07
CA ALA A 245 -7.53 -3.88 -15.99
C ALA A 245 -7.99 -4.37 -17.36
N GLY A 246 -8.73 -5.47 -17.39
CA GLY A 246 -9.33 -6.02 -18.60
C GLY A 246 -8.31 -6.29 -19.72
N GLU A 247 -8.57 -5.75 -20.90
CA GLU A 247 -7.76 -5.96 -22.12
C GLU A 247 -6.43 -5.18 -22.16
N GLY A 248 -5.81 -4.91 -20.99
CA GLY A 248 -4.53 -4.21 -20.91
C GLY A 248 -4.67 -2.69 -20.88
N GLN A 249 -5.81 -2.18 -20.45
CA GLN A 249 -6.04 -0.74 -20.32
C GLN A 249 -5.51 -0.23 -18.98
N TRP A 250 -4.71 0.84 -19.01
CA TRP A 250 -4.25 1.53 -17.82
C TRP A 250 -5.35 2.44 -17.26
N ILE A 251 -5.60 2.31 -15.98
CA ILE A 251 -6.59 3.10 -15.24
C ILE A 251 -5.89 3.80 -14.08
N ASP A 252 -6.12 5.11 -13.94
CA ASP A 252 -5.64 5.86 -12.79
C ASP A 252 -6.43 5.45 -11.53
N ALA A 253 -5.72 5.00 -10.50
CA ALA A 253 -6.34 4.79 -9.20
C ALA A 253 -6.68 6.15 -8.55
N PRO A 254 -7.89 6.31 -8.02
CA PRO A 254 -8.28 7.57 -7.40
C PRO A 254 -7.49 7.82 -6.10
N VAL A 255 -7.35 9.08 -5.72
CA VAL A 255 -6.85 9.45 -4.40
C VAL A 255 -7.92 9.10 -3.36
N THR A 256 -7.55 8.29 -2.37
CA THR A 256 -8.47 7.82 -1.32
C THR A 256 -8.59 8.83 -0.18
N CYS A 257 -7.51 9.55 0.15
CA CYS A 257 -7.51 10.57 1.17
C CYS A 257 -7.39 11.97 0.53
N ARG A 258 -8.42 12.78 0.65
CA ARG A 258 -8.37 14.21 0.29
C ARG A 258 -7.79 14.99 1.48
N THR A 259 -6.48 15.13 1.53
CA THR A 259 -5.87 16.09 2.43
C THR A 259 -6.23 17.50 1.97
N ALA A 260 -6.54 18.41 2.92
CA ALA A 260 -6.75 19.82 2.57
C ALA A 260 -5.57 20.32 1.72
N PRO A 261 -5.79 21.16 0.71
CA PRO A 261 -4.71 21.71 -0.10
C PRO A 261 -3.76 22.46 0.82
N GLY A 262 -2.69 21.83 1.19
CA GLY A 262 -1.57 22.44 1.90
C GLY A 262 -0.74 23.20 0.91
N ASN A 263 -0.31 24.40 1.27
CA ASN A 263 0.68 25.15 0.51
C ASN A 263 1.93 24.28 0.35
N TYR A 264 2.33 24.02 -0.89
CA TYR A 264 3.55 23.33 -1.33
C TYR A 264 4.66 24.34 -1.51
#